data_926da3c7c563a8645a8d2122c784ba0a
#
_entry.id   926da3c7c563a8645a8d2122c784ba0a
#
_cell.length_a   1.000
_cell.length_b   1.000
_cell.length_c   1.000
_cell.angle_alpha   90.00
_cell.angle_beta   90.00
_cell.angle_gamma   90.00
#
_symmetry.space_group_name_H-M   'P 1'
#
loop_
_entity.id
_entity.type
_entity.pdbx_description
1 polymer ?
#
loop_
_entity_poly.entity_id
_entity_poly.type
_entity_poly.pdbx_seq_one_letter_code
_entity_poly.pdbx_strand_id
1 'polypeptide(L)'
;GYLPTDIGQLREELARRDLSICGGTACYDFLKARSFADVRGDVDDLCKRLQAFDVHYLMTMDGTAMDCKTKAGLKEQQIRTYKLFGEMGSYCRDTYGIEVLMHPERRSLIETREELERLIDLDLCICFDNGHYAAANGNWKQGDRSALDFLEAHIDHIPYLHFKNVSGEIRKMEMEGALAPDDPRMDDIMCDLEDGIIDYEAYRDLLDR
;
A
#
# COMPACT_ATOMS: atom_id res chain seq x y z
N GLY A 1 -0.60 -20.14 5.81
CA GLY A 1 -0.81 -19.52 4.51
C GLY A 1 -1.54 -20.47 3.57
N TYR A 2 -2.14 -19.92 2.52
CA TYR A 2 -2.91 -20.69 1.52
C TYR A 2 -2.03 -21.28 0.41
N LEU A 3 -0.81 -20.77 0.28
CA LEU A 3 0.13 -21.20 -0.75
C LEU A 3 1.19 -22.15 -0.17
N PRO A 4 1.64 -23.17 -0.94
CA PRO A 4 2.75 -24.02 -0.55
C PRO A 4 4.00 -23.22 -0.19
N THR A 5 4.70 -23.64 0.84
CA THR A 5 5.99 -23.03 1.23
C THR A 5 7.14 -23.54 0.36
N ASP A 6 7.04 -24.75 -0.13
CA ASP A 6 8.01 -25.34 -1.08
C ASP A 6 7.85 -24.72 -2.46
N ILE A 7 8.95 -24.24 -3.04
CA ILE A 7 8.98 -23.54 -4.33
C ILE A 7 8.56 -24.48 -5.48
N GLY A 8 8.96 -25.76 -5.44
CA GLY A 8 8.61 -26.73 -6.46
C GLY A 8 7.11 -27.01 -6.46
N GLN A 9 6.54 -27.30 -5.30
CA GLN A 9 5.09 -27.49 -5.14
C GLN A 9 4.29 -26.25 -5.56
N LEU A 10 4.75 -25.06 -5.18
CA LEU A 10 4.08 -23.81 -5.57
C LEU A 10 4.09 -23.64 -7.08
N ARG A 11 5.22 -23.93 -7.75
CA ARG A 11 5.34 -23.84 -9.21
C ARG A 11 4.38 -24.80 -9.91
N GLU A 12 4.28 -26.05 -9.45
CA GLU A 12 3.34 -27.05 -9.97
C GLU A 12 1.88 -26.60 -9.81
N GLU A 13 1.53 -26.07 -8.62
CA GLU A 13 0.18 -25.58 -8.34
C GLU A 13 -0.22 -24.36 -9.18
N LEU A 14 0.70 -23.45 -9.43
CA LEU A 14 0.48 -22.30 -10.32
C LEU A 14 0.31 -22.75 -11.77
N ALA A 15 1.22 -23.61 -12.25
CA ALA A 15 1.14 -24.13 -13.60
C ALA A 15 -0.15 -24.91 -13.88
N ARG A 16 -0.61 -25.71 -12.90
CA ARG A 16 -1.87 -26.47 -13.01
C ARG A 16 -3.10 -25.56 -13.15
N ARG A 17 -3.03 -24.33 -12.68
CA ARG A 17 -4.12 -23.32 -12.70
C ARG A 17 -3.95 -22.25 -13.76
N ASP A 18 -2.88 -22.30 -14.54
CA ASP A 18 -2.50 -21.24 -15.48
C ASP A 18 -2.39 -19.86 -14.78
N LEU A 19 -1.72 -19.84 -13.61
CA LEU A 19 -1.52 -18.64 -12.80
C LEU A 19 -0.05 -18.28 -12.72
N SER A 20 0.22 -16.98 -12.61
CA SER A 20 1.54 -16.43 -12.28
C SER A 20 1.44 -15.53 -11.04
N ILE A 21 2.59 -15.29 -10.39
CA ILE A 21 2.69 -14.34 -9.29
C ILE A 21 3.13 -13.00 -9.86
N CYS A 22 2.40 -11.94 -9.58
CA CYS A 22 2.70 -10.59 -10.04
C CYS A 22 3.44 -9.73 -8.99
N GLY A 23 3.38 -10.10 -7.71
CA GLY A 23 4.03 -9.37 -6.62
C GLY A 23 4.04 -10.16 -5.33
N GLY A 24 4.90 -9.77 -4.41
CA GLY A 24 4.91 -10.24 -3.02
C GLY A 24 4.42 -9.18 -2.06
N THR A 25 3.96 -9.59 -0.88
CA THR A 25 3.50 -8.67 0.15
C THR A 25 4.16 -9.00 1.48
N ALA A 26 4.66 -7.98 2.18
CA ALA A 26 5.16 -8.05 3.53
C ALA A 26 4.47 -7.02 4.41
N CYS A 27 4.20 -7.40 5.65
CA CYS A 27 3.60 -6.50 6.64
C CYS A 27 4.53 -6.44 7.84
N TYR A 28 5.01 -5.23 8.17
CA TYR A 28 5.94 -5.02 9.28
C TYR A 28 5.37 -4.05 10.30
N ASP A 29 5.69 -4.29 11.56
CA ASP A 29 5.43 -3.33 12.65
C ASP A 29 6.55 -2.28 12.68
N PHE A 30 6.37 -1.18 11.96
CA PHE A 30 7.36 -0.11 11.88
C PHE A 30 7.50 0.70 13.17
N LEU A 31 6.61 0.55 14.14
CA LEU A 31 6.84 1.09 15.48
C LEU A 31 7.88 0.28 16.25
N LYS A 32 7.93 -1.04 16.03
CA LYS A 32 8.91 -1.94 16.66
C LYS A 32 10.21 -2.03 15.88
N ALA A 33 10.15 -2.12 14.56
CA ALA A 33 11.34 -2.14 13.73
C ALA A 33 12.11 -0.81 13.84
N ARG A 34 13.33 -0.87 14.34
CA ARG A 34 14.18 0.31 14.58
C ARG A 34 15.13 0.61 13.44
N SER A 35 15.41 -0.40 12.64
CA SER A 35 16.32 -0.32 11.49
C SER A 35 15.98 -1.41 10.48
N PHE A 36 16.51 -1.29 9.27
CA PHE A 36 16.38 -2.35 8.26
C PHE A 36 16.95 -3.70 8.74
N ALA A 37 17.99 -3.70 9.59
CA ALA A 37 18.57 -4.91 10.12
C ALA A 37 17.55 -5.79 10.88
N ASP A 38 16.52 -5.18 11.48
CA ASP A 38 15.51 -5.91 12.27
C ASP A 38 14.57 -6.75 11.37
N VAL A 39 14.40 -6.39 10.11
CA VAL A 39 13.51 -7.07 9.14
C VAL A 39 14.28 -7.74 8.00
N ARG A 40 15.58 -7.54 7.90
CA ARG A 40 16.40 -7.95 6.77
C ARG A 40 16.31 -9.46 6.49
N GLY A 41 16.33 -10.30 7.51
CA GLY A 41 16.27 -11.76 7.33
C GLY A 41 14.97 -12.20 6.64
N ASP A 42 13.85 -11.65 7.07
CA ASP A 42 12.54 -11.94 6.46
C ASP A 42 12.46 -11.40 5.01
N VAL A 43 13.03 -10.21 4.78
CA VAL A 43 13.12 -9.61 3.44
C VAL A 43 13.96 -10.46 2.51
N ASP A 44 15.12 -10.94 2.97
CA ASP A 44 16.00 -11.84 2.19
C ASP A 44 15.28 -13.12 1.76
N ASP A 45 14.57 -13.76 2.68
CA ASP A 45 13.85 -15.01 2.40
C ASP A 45 12.68 -14.76 1.43
N LEU A 46 11.98 -13.65 1.57
CA LEU A 46 10.90 -13.29 0.67
C LEU A 46 11.42 -12.93 -0.73
N CYS A 47 12.48 -12.12 -0.83
CA CYS A 47 13.07 -11.75 -2.11
C CYS A 47 13.61 -12.95 -2.89
N LYS A 48 14.27 -13.92 -2.22
CA LYS A 48 14.69 -15.17 -2.85
C LYS A 48 13.52 -15.98 -3.41
N ARG A 49 12.38 -16.00 -2.70
CA ARG A 49 11.17 -16.66 -3.18
C ARG A 49 10.58 -15.94 -4.40
N LEU A 50 10.54 -14.60 -4.38
CA LEU A 50 10.06 -13.81 -5.50
C LEU A 50 10.92 -14.00 -6.76
N GLN A 51 12.25 -13.99 -6.62
CA GLN A 51 13.17 -14.29 -7.72
C GLN A 51 12.92 -15.65 -8.35
N ALA A 52 12.56 -16.68 -7.57
CA ALA A 52 12.28 -18.01 -8.10
C ALA A 52 11.07 -18.05 -9.07
N PHE A 53 10.24 -16.99 -9.07
CA PHE A 53 9.06 -16.82 -9.93
C PHE A 53 9.16 -15.63 -10.88
N ASP A 54 10.34 -15.03 -11.01
CA ASP A 54 10.60 -13.85 -11.86
C ASP A 54 9.69 -12.65 -11.49
N VAL A 55 9.51 -12.45 -10.19
CA VAL A 55 8.68 -11.36 -9.63
C VAL A 55 9.56 -10.20 -9.20
N HIS A 56 9.23 -9.01 -9.64
CA HIS A 56 10.05 -7.81 -9.47
C HIS A 56 9.52 -6.81 -8.44
N TYR A 57 8.34 -7.07 -7.84
CA TYR A 57 7.70 -6.15 -6.88
C TYR A 57 7.49 -6.78 -5.53
N LEU A 58 7.88 -6.06 -4.48
CA LEU A 58 7.60 -6.37 -3.08
C LEU A 58 6.83 -5.21 -2.45
N MET A 59 5.52 -5.38 -2.26
CA MET A 59 4.69 -4.43 -1.54
C MET A 59 4.91 -4.59 -0.04
N THR A 60 5.15 -3.48 0.66
CA THR A 60 5.29 -3.46 2.11
C THR A 60 4.23 -2.58 2.75
N MET A 61 3.60 -3.10 3.80
CA MET A 61 2.56 -2.44 4.57
C MET A 61 3.00 -2.19 6.00
N ASP A 62 2.50 -1.11 6.59
CA ASP A 62 2.65 -0.85 8.02
C ASP A 62 1.58 -1.61 8.81
N GLY A 63 1.99 -2.70 9.45
CA GLY A 63 1.12 -3.54 10.29
C GLY A 63 0.72 -2.91 11.63
N THR A 64 1.23 -1.72 11.94
CA THR A 64 0.87 -1.01 13.18
C THR A 64 -0.35 -0.11 13.01
N ALA A 65 -0.83 0.06 11.80
CA ALA A 65 -1.88 0.99 11.42
C ALA A 65 -3.13 0.96 12.30
N MET A 66 -3.54 -0.21 12.72
CA MET A 66 -4.83 -0.38 13.43
C MET A 66 -4.85 0.21 14.83
N ASP A 67 -3.71 0.42 15.47
CA ASP A 67 -3.62 0.92 16.85
C ASP A 67 -3.21 2.40 16.95
N CYS A 68 -2.80 3.03 15.86
CA CYS A 68 -2.38 4.43 15.86
C CYS A 68 -3.58 5.38 15.92
N LYS A 69 -3.95 5.85 17.12
CA LYS A 69 -5.04 6.79 17.32
C LYS A 69 -4.67 8.25 17.01
N THR A 70 -3.39 8.62 17.07
CA THR A 70 -2.92 9.95 16.68
C THR A 70 -1.47 9.91 16.22
N LYS A 71 -1.12 10.63 15.14
CA LYS A 71 0.25 10.73 14.62
C LYS A 71 1.08 11.83 15.28
N ALA A 72 0.47 12.71 16.08
CA ALA A 72 1.14 13.91 16.61
C ALA A 72 2.40 13.61 17.44
N GLY A 73 2.48 12.45 18.11
CA GLY A 73 3.64 12.00 18.86
C GLY A 73 4.60 11.07 18.09
N LEU A 74 4.33 10.78 16.81
CA LEU A 74 5.01 9.73 16.04
C LEU A 74 5.97 10.25 14.96
N LYS A 75 6.32 11.54 15.01
CA LYS A 75 7.19 12.15 13.98
C LYS A 75 8.57 11.48 13.86
N GLU A 76 9.18 11.11 14.97
CA GLU A 76 10.44 10.38 14.96
C GLU A 76 10.31 8.99 14.35
N GLN A 77 9.20 8.32 14.64
CA GLN A 77 8.88 7.02 14.05
C GLN A 77 8.65 7.12 12.55
N GLN A 78 7.94 8.14 12.08
CA GLN A 78 7.79 8.39 10.65
C GLN A 78 9.14 8.61 9.95
N ILE A 79 10.00 9.48 10.51
CA ILE A 79 11.34 9.73 9.95
C ILE A 79 12.16 8.44 9.88
N ARG A 80 12.09 7.62 10.92
CA ARG A 80 12.77 6.32 10.96
C ARG A 80 12.21 5.35 9.93
N THR A 81 10.88 5.34 9.73
CA THR A 81 10.22 4.51 8.72
C THR A 81 10.66 4.87 7.31
N TYR A 82 10.71 6.16 6.96
CA TYR A 82 11.25 6.60 5.66
C TYR A 82 12.69 6.13 5.44
N LYS A 83 13.54 6.26 6.46
CA LYS A 83 14.93 5.80 6.38
C LYS A 83 15.03 4.29 6.19
N LEU A 84 14.30 3.53 7.00
CA LEU A 84 14.25 2.06 6.91
C LEU A 84 13.79 1.64 5.52
N PHE A 85 12.76 2.30 4.99
CA PHE A 85 12.20 2.03 3.68
C PHE A 85 13.22 2.29 2.57
N GLY A 86 13.93 3.40 2.63
CA GLY A 86 15.02 3.73 1.69
C GLY A 86 16.16 2.73 1.72
N GLU A 87 16.60 2.30 2.91
CA GLU A 87 17.63 1.27 3.07
C GLU A 87 17.17 -0.08 2.51
N MET A 88 15.93 -0.49 2.80
CA MET A 88 15.32 -1.72 2.28
C MET A 88 15.18 -1.69 0.76
N GLY A 89 14.66 -0.60 0.20
CA GLY A 89 14.50 -0.42 -1.23
C GLY A 89 15.82 -0.52 -1.99
N SER A 90 16.83 0.24 -1.57
CA SER A 90 18.18 0.17 -2.17
C SER A 90 18.76 -1.23 -2.09
N TYR A 91 18.67 -1.86 -0.91
CA TYR A 91 19.18 -3.22 -0.72
C TYR A 91 18.51 -4.26 -1.61
N CYS A 92 17.17 -4.24 -1.69
CA CYS A 92 16.41 -5.19 -2.50
C CYS A 92 16.68 -5.01 -4.00
N ARG A 93 16.76 -3.77 -4.46
CA ARG A 93 17.09 -3.44 -5.85
C ARG A 93 18.50 -3.92 -6.22
N ASP A 94 19.50 -3.59 -5.40
CA ASP A 94 20.90 -3.90 -5.67
C ASP A 94 21.20 -5.40 -5.55
N THR A 95 20.53 -6.10 -4.61
CA THR A 95 20.83 -7.51 -4.32
C THR A 95 19.97 -8.48 -5.13
N TYR A 96 18.71 -8.14 -5.34
CA TYR A 96 17.71 -9.05 -5.90
C TYR A 96 17.06 -8.57 -7.20
N GLY A 97 17.25 -7.31 -7.59
CA GLY A 97 16.53 -6.71 -8.73
C GLY A 97 15.03 -6.54 -8.44
N ILE A 98 14.67 -6.40 -7.15
CA ILE A 98 13.28 -6.27 -6.70
C ILE A 98 13.03 -4.84 -6.24
N GLU A 99 12.01 -4.21 -6.79
CA GLU A 99 11.53 -2.90 -6.36
C GLU A 99 10.61 -3.05 -5.14
N VAL A 100 10.92 -2.32 -4.08
CA VAL A 100 10.11 -2.27 -2.86
C VAL A 100 9.14 -1.12 -2.96
N LEU A 101 7.85 -1.43 -2.80
CA LEU A 101 6.76 -0.48 -2.92
C LEU A 101 6.10 -0.26 -1.56
N MET A 102 5.93 1.00 -1.15
CA MET A 102 5.12 1.30 0.03
C MET A 102 3.64 1.23 -0.34
N HIS A 103 2.90 0.40 0.38
CA HIS A 103 1.44 0.38 0.31
C HIS A 103 0.87 1.20 1.47
N PRO A 104 0.28 2.37 1.20
CA PRO A 104 -0.31 3.20 2.24
C PRO A 104 -1.57 2.52 2.81
N GLU A 105 -1.60 2.39 4.13
CA GLU A 105 -2.75 1.89 4.87
C GLU A 105 -3.45 3.01 5.64
N ARG A 106 -4.76 2.89 5.80
CA ARG A 106 -5.51 3.83 6.65
C ARG A 106 -5.00 3.76 8.08
N ARG A 107 -4.87 4.95 8.70
CA ARG A 107 -4.39 5.13 10.08
C ARG A 107 -2.97 4.60 10.31
N SER A 108 -2.19 4.47 9.24
CA SER A 108 -0.78 4.11 9.33
C SER A 108 0.13 5.33 9.53
N LEU A 109 1.42 5.08 9.69
CA LEU A 109 2.42 6.15 9.81
C LEU A 109 2.53 6.98 8.52
N ILE A 110 2.18 6.38 7.36
CA ILE A 110 2.29 7.03 6.04
C ILE A 110 0.96 6.77 5.30
N GLU A 111 0.09 7.78 5.22
CA GLU A 111 -1.21 7.68 4.54
C GLU A 111 -1.67 9.00 3.88
N THR A 112 -1.20 10.17 4.39
CA THR A 112 -1.62 11.45 3.85
C THR A 112 -0.86 11.79 2.57
N ARG A 113 -1.42 12.74 1.80
CA ARG A 113 -0.78 13.23 0.57
C ARG A 113 0.65 13.68 0.82
N GLU A 114 0.88 14.53 1.82
CA GLU A 114 2.20 15.06 2.14
C GLU A 114 3.17 13.95 2.56
N GLU A 115 2.66 12.91 3.23
CA GLU A 115 3.48 11.77 3.65
C GLU A 115 3.89 10.91 2.44
N LEU A 116 3.01 10.74 1.46
CA LEU A 116 3.31 10.02 0.22
C LEU A 116 4.22 10.85 -0.72
N GLU A 117 3.98 12.15 -0.86
CA GLU A 117 4.87 13.04 -1.62
C GLU A 117 6.29 13.01 -1.05
N ARG A 118 6.45 12.84 0.27
CA ARG A 118 7.77 12.68 0.88
C ARG A 118 8.46 11.37 0.52
N LEU A 119 7.74 10.27 0.27
CA LEU A 119 8.33 9.05 -0.30
C LEU A 119 8.87 9.30 -1.70
N ILE A 120 8.10 10.00 -2.52
CA ILE A 120 8.46 10.37 -3.89
C ILE A 120 9.69 11.27 -3.91
N ASP A 121 9.78 12.27 -3.02
CA ASP A 121 10.96 13.12 -2.85
C ASP A 121 12.23 12.35 -2.48
N LEU A 122 12.07 11.14 -1.92
CA LEU A 122 13.16 10.22 -1.58
C LEU A 122 13.43 9.18 -2.68
N ASP A 123 12.83 9.33 -3.86
CA ASP A 123 12.92 8.40 -4.98
C ASP A 123 12.44 6.98 -4.63
N LEU A 124 11.38 6.89 -3.82
CA LEU A 124 10.76 5.64 -3.42
C LEU A 124 9.43 5.43 -4.17
N CYS A 125 9.18 4.19 -4.56
CA CYS A 125 7.97 3.83 -5.29
C CYS A 125 6.82 3.44 -4.35
N ILE A 126 5.62 3.58 -4.87
CA ILE A 126 4.37 3.36 -4.14
C ILE A 126 3.56 2.26 -4.85
N CYS A 127 3.06 1.29 -4.08
CA CYS A 127 1.90 0.50 -4.48
C CYS A 127 0.67 1.33 -4.13
N PHE A 128 0.10 2.03 -5.10
CA PHE A 128 -0.94 3.00 -4.86
C PHE A 128 -2.31 2.33 -4.76
N ASP A 129 -2.88 2.33 -3.55
CA ASP A 129 -4.26 1.92 -3.30
C ASP A 129 -5.16 3.18 -3.32
N ASN A 130 -5.91 3.33 -4.39
CA ASN A 130 -6.74 4.50 -4.61
C ASN A 130 -7.86 4.66 -3.59
N GLY A 131 -8.41 3.55 -3.07
CA GLY A 131 -9.44 3.59 -2.03
C GLY A 131 -8.88 4.04 -0.68
N HIS A 132 -7.72 3.51 -0.27
CA HIS A 132 -7.05 3.99 0.95
C HIS A 132 -6.70 5.47 0.85
N TYR A 133 -6.18 5.90 -0.30
CA TYR A 133 -5.87 7.31 -0.53
C TYR A 133 -7.11 8.20 -0.48
N ALA A 134 -8.19 7.85 -1.20
CA ALA A 134 -9.42 8.61 -1.21
C ALA A 134 -10.07 8.67 0.19
N ALA A 135 -10.04 7.56 0.94
CA ALA A 135 -10.54 7.54 2.31
C ALA A 135 -9.74 8.41 3.28
N ALA A 136 -8.43 8.62 3.04
CA ALA A 136 -7.59 9.48 3.87
C ALA A 136 -7.62 10.95 3.42
N ASN A 137 -7.59 11.21 2.10
CA ASN A 137 -7.33 12.53 1.52
C ASN A 137 -8.50 13.11 0.72
N GLY A 138 -9.45 12.26 0.30
CA GLY A 138 -10.60 12.64 -0.52
C GLY A 138 -11.78 13.18 0.29
N ASN A 139 -12.81 13.59 -0.44
CA ASN A 139 -14.10 13.99 0.13
C ASN A 139 -15.08 12.78 0.17
N TRP A 140 -16.37 13.04 0.28
CA TRP A 140 -17.43 12.02 0.36
C TRP A 140 -18.39 12.04 -0.84
N LYS A 141 -18.14 12.92 -1.84
CA LYS A 141 -19.05 13.13 -2.96
C LYS A 141 -18.71 12.21 -4.12
N GLN A 142 -19.75 11.77 -4.82
CA GLN A 142 -19.59 11.03 -6.07
C GLN A 142 -18.69 11.78 -7.05
N GLY A 143 -17.79 11.04 -7.72
CA GLY A 143 -16.81 11.59 -8.63
C GLY A 143 -15.61 12.24 -7.93
N ASP A 144 -15.25 11.78 -6.72
CA ASP A 144 -14.01 12.20 -6.07
C ASP A 144 -12.80 11.89 -6.94
N ARG A 145 -12.00 12.92 -7.21
CA ARG A 145 -10.83 12.84 -8.07
C ARG A 145 -9.51 12.88 -7.31
N SER A 146 -9.55 12.96 -5.97
CA SER A 146 -8.34 13.17 -5.17
C SER A 146 -7.26 12.12 -5.44
N ALA A 147 -7.65 10.85 -5.53
CA ALA A 147 -6.74 9.76 -5.81
C ALA A 147 -6.29 9.71 -7.28
N LEU A 148 -7.18 10.02 -8.24
CA LEU A 148 -6.83 10.09 -9.66
C LEU A 148 -5.84 11.22 -9.94
N ASP A 149 -6.09 12.40 -9.37
CA ASP A 149 -5.22 13.58 -9.55
C ASP A 149 -3.81 13.33 -8.93
N PHE A 150 -3.74 12.58 -7.83
CA PHE A 150 -2.47 12.15 -7.26
C PHE A 150 -1.75 11.14 -8.17
N LEU A 151 -2.46 10.13 -8.67
CA LEU A 151 -1.90 9.14 -9.60
C LEU A 151 -1.36 9.82 -10.87
N GLU A 152 -2.14 10.71 -11.49
CA GLU A 152 -1.73 11.43 -12.72
C GLU A 152 -0.48 12.29 -12.48
N ALA A 153 -0.37 12.92 -11.31
CA ALA A 153 0.78 13.76 -10.97
C ALA A 153 2.06 12.97 -10.68
N HIS A 154 1.96 11.71 -10.27
CA HIS A 154 3.08 10.92 -9.74
C HIS A 154 3.22 9.54 -10.38
N ILE A 155 2.71 9.36 -11.59
CA ILE A 155 2.61 8.06 -12.27
C ILE A 155 3.96 7.33 -12.40
N ASP A 156 5.05 8.09 -12.56
CA ASP A 156 6.42 7.54 -12.70
C ASP A 156 6.92 6.84 -11.41
N HIS A 157 6.31 7.14 -10.25
CA HIS A 157 6.62 6.52 -8.96
C HIS A 157 5.56 5.51 -8.51
N ILE A 158 4.60 5.20 -9.37
CA ILE A 158 3.48 4.30 -9.07
C ILE A 158 3.43 3.15 -10.08
N PRO A 159 4.34 2.17 -9.97
CA PRO A 159 4.37 1.03 -10.90
C PRO A 159 3.30 -0.03 -10.59
N TYR A 160 2.57 0.10 -9.50
CA TYR A 160 1.59 -0.90 -9.05
C TYR A 160 0.36 -0.25 -8.43
N LEU A 161 -0.82 -0.75 -8.80
CA LEU A 161 -2.11 -0.20 -8.36
C LEU A 161 -2.95 -1.26 -7.65
N HIS A 162 -3.61 -0.86 -6.56
CA HIS A 162 -4.75 -1.56 -6.00
C HIS A 162 -6.00 -0.72 -6.19
N PHE A 163 -7.07 -1.35 -6.64
CA PHE A 163 -8.35 -0.70 -6.84
C PHE A 163 -9.34 -1.08 -5.75
N LYS A 164 -9.81 -0.07 -5.03
CA LYS A 164 -10.89 -0.14 -4.04
C LYS A 164 -11.78 1.06 -4.19
N ASN A 165 -13.02 0.98 -3.76
CA ASN A 165 -13.89 2.14 -3.72
C ASN A 165 -14.31 2.47 -2.29
N VAL A 166 -14.80 3.69 -2.07
CA VAL A 166 -15.08 4.26 -0.76
C VAL A 166 -16.57 4.58 -0.66
N SER A 167 -17.22 4.10 0.41
CA SER A 167 -18.59 4.47 0.74
C SER A 167 -18.71 5.96 1.06
N GLY A 168 -19.41 6.71 0.22
CA GLY A 168 -19.65 8.14 0.43
C GLY A 168 -20.43 8.42 1.72
N GLU A 169 -21.35 7.55 2.10
CA GLU A 169 -22.12 7.68 3.33
C GLU A 169 -21.21 7.57 4.56
N ILE A 170 -20.42 6.50 4.67
CA ILE A 170 -19.55 6.27 5.83
C ILE A 170 -18.46 7.35 5.87
N ARG A 171 -17.88 7.70 4.71
CA ARG A 171 -16.88 8.77 4.65
C ARG A 171 -17.45 10.11 5.10
N LYS A 172 -18.68 10.44 4.73
CA LYS A 172 -19.36 11.64 5.20
C LYS A 172 -19.53 11.64 6.71
N MET A 173 -20.02 10.54 7.28
CA MET A 173 -20.22 10.41 8.73
C MET A 173 -18.89 10.53 9.48
N GLU A 174 -17.81 9.96 8.97
CA GLU A 174 -16.46 10.10 9.53
C GLU A 174 -16.00 11.56 9.52
N MET A 175 -16.11 12.26 8.39
CA MET A 175 -15.70 13.66 8.25
C MET A 175 -16.53 14.62 9.12
N GLU A 176 -17.79 14.32 9.34
CA GLU A 176 -18.69 15.08 10.23
C GLU A 176 -18.49 14.75 11.72
N GLY A 177 -17.60 13.78 12.03
CA GLY A 177 -17.37 13.34 13.40
C GLY A 177 -18.53 12.56 14.01
N ALA A 178 -19.42 12.02 13.16
CA ALA A 178 -20.57 11.22 13.57
C ALA A 178 -20.21 9.76 13.90
N LEU A 179 -18.99 9.31 13.52
CA LEU A 179 -18.44 7.99 13.84
C LEU A 179 -17.21 8.13 14.72
N ALA A 180 -17.17 7.34 15.79
CA ALA A 180 -15.95 7.17 16.56
C ALA A 180 -14.91 6.41 15.72
N PRO A 181 -13.59 6.61 15.96
CA PRO A 181 -12.56 5.89 15.22
C PRO A 181 -12.63 4.36 15.31
N ASP A 182 -13.22 3.84 16.37
CA ASP A 182 -13.42 2.42 16.67
C ASP A 182 -14.89 1.96 16.42
N ASP A 183 -15.69 2.78 15.74
CA ASP A 183 -17.05 2.39 15.35
C ASP A 183 -16.98 1.23 14.33
N PRO A 184 -17.71 0.12 14.56
CA PRO A 184 -17.67 -1.03 13.64
C PRO A 184 -18.02 -0.71 12.18
N ARG A 185 -18.83 0.34 11.94
CA ARG A 185 -19.16 0.78 10.58
C ARG A 185 -17.96 1.30 9.80
N MET A 186 -16.88 1.66 10.50
CA MET A 186 -15.64 2.07 9.83
C MET A 186 -14.96 0.92 9.07
N ASP A 187 -15.28 -0.34 9.39
CA ASP A 187 -14.79 -1.49 8.64
C ASP A 187 -15.45 -1.59 7.24
N ASP A 188 -16.65 -1.03 7.10
CA ASP A 188 -17.43 -1.00 5.85
C ASP A 188 -17.13 0.25 4.99
N ILE A 189 -16.11 1.05 5.30
CA ILE A 189 -15.77 2.24 4.51
C ILE A 189 -15.31 1.87 3.09
N MET A 190 -14.65 0.70 2.92
CA MET A 190 -14.36 0.14 1.60
C MET A 190 -15.59 -0.61 1.11
N CYS A 191 -16.04 -0.29 -0.10
CA CYS A 191 -17.22 -0.89 -0.73
C CYS A 191 -16.88 -1.49 -2.08
N ASP A 192 -17.86 -2.11 -2.72
CA ASP A 192 -17.70 -2.62 -4.07
C ASP A 192 -17.37 -1.49 -5.05
N LEU A 193 -16.63 -1.82 -6.12
CA LEU A 193 -16.13 -0.82 -7.08
C LEU A 193 -17.24 0.01 -7.72
N GLU A 194 -18.43 -0.56 -7.86
CA GLU A 194 -19.58 0.08 -8.49
C GLU A 194 -20.34 1.04 -7.54
N ASP A 195 -20.18 0.87 -6.21
CA ASP A 195 -21.04 1.51 -5.21
C ASP A 195 -20.38 2.72 -4.50
N GLY A 196 -19.13 3.02 -4.83
CA GLY A 196 -18.38 4.07 -4.14
C GLY A 196 -18.29 5.40 -4.89
N ILE A 197 -17.53 6.31 -4.31
CA ILE A 197 -17.40 7.70 -4.79
C ILE A 197 -16.39 7.88 -5.94
N ILE A 198 -15.52 6.89 -6.18
CA ILE A 198 -14.45 6.96 -7.18
C ILE A 198 -15.02 6.61 -8.55
N ASP A 199 -14.73 7.46 -9.55
CA ASP A 199 -15.10 7.23 -10.95
C ASP A 199 -14.00 6.44 -11.69
N TYR A 200 -14.25 5.16 -11.93
CA TYR A 200 -13.31 4.26 -12.61
C TYR A 200 -13.21 4.47 -14.13
N GLU A 201 -14.17 5.14 -14.77
CA GLU A 201 -14.04 5.47 -16.20
C GLU A 201 -12.88 6.42 -16.43
N ALA A 202 -12.71 7.40 -15.52
CA ALA A 202 -11.59 8.34 -15.58
C ALA A 202 -10.22 7.65 -15.35
N TYR A 203 -10.16 6.60 -14.52
CA TYR A 203 -8.94 5.79 -14.36
C TYR A 203 -8.59 5.02 -15.63
N ARG A 204 -9.58 4.38 -16.26
CA ARG A 204 -9.37 3.70 -17.55
C ARG A 204 -8.80 4.66 -18.57
N ASP A 205 -9.38 5.85 -18.71
CA ASP A 205 -8.95 6.86 -19.67
C ASP A 205 -7.52 7.36 -19.42
N LEU A 206 -7.06 7.36 -18.17
CA LEU A 206 -5.67 7.70 -17.81
C LEU A 206 -4.70 6.55 -18.17
N LEU A 207 -5.07 5.31 -17.83
CA LEU A 207 -4.19 4.14 -17.97
C LEU A 207 -4.08 3.63 -19.42
N ASP A 208 -5.03 3.98 -20.29
CA ASP A 208 -5.03 3.65 -21.72
C ASP A 208 -4.17 4.62 -22.57
N ARG A 209 -3.58 5.67 -21.99
CA ARG A 209 -2.70 6.65 -22.66
C ARG A 209 -1.26 6.15 -22.75
#